data_2194bcaba58107d6a5d4808be00d9e6f
#
_entry.id   2194bcaba58107d6a5d4808be00d9e6f
#
_cell.length_a   1.000
_cell.length_b   1.000
_cell.length_c   1.000
_cell.angle_alpha   90.00
_cell.angle_beta   90.00
_cell.angle_gamma   90.00
#
_symmetry.space_group_name_H-M   'P 1'
#
loop_
_entity.id
_entity.type
_entity.pdbx_description
1 polymer ?
#
loop_
_entity_poly.entity_id
_entity_poly.type
_entity_poly.pdbx_seq_one_letter_code
_entity_poly.pdbx_strand_id
1 'polypeptide(L)'
;MTQRQSAEPLLEFRLAYLRAIARSWQDDAYRRELLDQPDIQPLLHRDFGLPTLWPQLDISLHVDTNPAMWAEWKPMLTAGWIGPDDAFVIVLPEAPTALAPEALAAYYQVFPNFMGSAAAFDPPPTPPGPVQGALPTGLGIPGGGADSLLAFGGVVLRAIALAWKSPEFFADLTRAPGTDKAPVLSQWLGYNNPFNFEIRIATNPQLTWDAKRGAWNLKGSDGSLIKNAIKLNYPQPPVEEGMRAIALTAYNNTGSAYPFTC
;
A
#
# COMPACT_ATOMS: atom_id res chain seq x y z
N MET A 1 -25.94 -9.33 -22.61
CA MET A 1 -25.03 -8.48 -21.82
C MET A 1 -24.60 -9.32 -20.62
N THR A 2 -23.45 -9.98 -20.71
CA THR A 2 -22.86 -10.77 -19.63
C THR A 2 -22.37 -9.79 -18.57
N GLN A 3 -23.00 -9.78 -17.39
CA GLN A 3 -22.42 -9.14 -16.21
C GLN A 3 -21.02 -9.74 -16.02
N ARG A 4 -19.97 -8.96 -16.26
CA ARG A 4 -18.66 -9.28 -15.73
C ARG A 4 -18.84 -9.31 -14.21
N GLN A 5 -18.66 -10.48 -13.61
CA GLN A 5 -18.37 -10.56 -12.19
C GLN A 5 -17.25 -9.55 -11.94
N SER A 6 -17.47 -8.62 -11.02
CA SER A 6 -16.46 -7.63 -10.67
C SER A 6 -15.25 -8.41 -10.14
N ALA A 7 -14.19 -8.44 -10.92
CA ALA A 7 -12.93 -8.96 -10.46
C ALA A 7 -12.50 -8.12 -9.26
N GLU A 8 -11.80 -8.73 -8.32
CA GLU A 8 -11.29 -8.02 -7.15
C GLU A 8 -10.37 -6.88 -7.61
N PRO A 9 -10.58 -5.62 -7.17
CA PRO A 9 -9.82 -4.47 -7.67
C PRO A 9 -8.30 -4.62 -7.55
N LEU A 10 -7.82 -5.33 -6.53
CA LEU A 10 -6.39 -5.62 -6.35
C LEU A 10 -5.87 -6.57 -7.43
N LEU A 11 -6.66 -7.58 -7.81
CA LEU A 11 -6.30 -8.48 -8.91
C LEU A 11 -6.27 -7.72 -10.25
N GLU A 12 -7.22 -6.82 -10.47
CA GLU A 12 -7.25 -5.99 -11.69
C GLU A 12 -6.02 -5.08 -11.76
N PHE A 13 -5.65 -4.44 -10.65
CA PHE A 13 -4.42 -3.66 -10.54
C PHE A 13 -3.20 -4.54 -10.86
N ARG A 14 -3.07 -5.68 -10.19
CA ARG A 14 -1.96 -6.62 -10.39
C ARG A 14 -1.78 -6.99 -11.86
N LEU A 15 -2.87 -7.35 -12.55
CA LEU A 15 -2.83 -7.72 -13.95
C LEU A 15 -2.40 -6.56 -14.86
N ALA A 16 -2.92 -5.35 -14.63
CA ALA A 16 -2.55 -4.16 -15.37
C ALA A 16 -1.08 -3.78 -15.10
N TYR A 17 -0.65 -3.84 -13.85
CA TYR A 17 0.71 -3.53 -13.43
C TYR A 17 1.74 -4.49 -14.04
N LEU A 18 1.51 -5.80 -13.99
CA LEU A 18 2.42 -6.78 -14.61
C LEU A 18 2.55 -6.59 -16.12
N ARG A 19 1.46 -6.21 -16.80
CA ARG A 19 1.49 -5.89 -18.23
C ARG A 19 2.31 -4.62 -18.49
N ALA A 20 2.22 -3.63 -17.61
CA ALA A 20 3.03 -2.43 -17.71
C ALA A 20 4.52 -2.73 -17.52
N ILE A 21 4.89 -3.54 -16.52
CA ILE A 21 6.26 -4.00 -16.32
C ILE A 21 6.76 -4.77 -17.53
N ALA A 22 6.00 -5.75 -18.03
CA ALA A 22 6.39 -6.54 -19.22
C ALA A 22 6.63 -5.65 -20.45
N ARG A 23 5.78 -4.64 -20.67
CA ARG A 23 5.95 -3.69 -21.77
C ARG A 23 7.17 -2.80 -21.56
N SER A 24 7.40 -2.30 -20.35
CA SER A 24 8.54 -1.44 -20.02
C SER A 24 9.90 -2.13 -20.20
N TRP A 25 9.94 -3.46 -20.13
CA TRP A 25 11.15 -4.25 -20.40
C TRP A 25 11.48 -4.37 -21.89
N GLN A 26 10.56 -4.01 -22.78
CA GLN A 26 10.71 -4.09 -24.24
C GLN A 26 10.73 -2.71 -24.91
N ASP A 27 10.18 -1.69 -24.23
CA ASP A 27 9.98 -0.34 -24.74
C ASP A 27 10.56 0.69 -23.78
N ASP A 28 11.74 1.23 -24.13
CA ASP A 28 12.44 2.23 -23.31
C ASP A 28 11.67 3.57 -23.21
N ALA A 29 10.87 3.92 -24.22
CA ALA A 29 10.06 5.12 -24.17
C ALA A 29 8.92 4.94 -23.16
N TYR A 30 8.26 3.79 -23.21
CA TYR A 30 7.23 3.44 -22.24
C TYR A 30 7.80 3.33 -20.82
N ARG A 31 8.99 2.75 -20.66
CA ARG A 31 9.67 2.68 -19.35
C ARG A 31 9.87 4.06 -18.74
N ARG A 32 10.35 5.02 -19.52
CA ARG A 32 10.53 6.41 -19.05
C ARG A 32 9.19 7.03 -18.69
N GLU A 33 8.18 6.90 -19.54
CA GLU A 33 6.84 7.39 -19.24
C GLU A 33 6.29 6.81 -17.93
N LEU A 34 6.47 5.51 -17.70
CA LEU A 34 6.00 4.82 -16.50
C LEU A 34 6.72 5.31 -15.22
N LEU A 35 8.04 5.52 -15.30
CA LEU A 35 8.85 5.98 -14.17
C LEU A 35 8.68 7.47 -13.86
N ASP A 36 8.29 8.28 -14.84
CA ASP A 36 8.06 9.71 -14.68
C ASP A 36 6.68 10.04 -14.07
N GLN A 37 5.79 9.02 -13.92
CA GLN A 37 4.48 9.25 -13.35
C GLN A 37 4.54 9.41 -11.82
N PRO A 38 3.98 10.49 -11.25
CA PRO A 38 3.77 10.58 -9.80
C PRO A 38 2.71 9.60 -9.30
N ASP A 39 1.80 9.18 -10.18
CA ASP A 39 0.79 8.15 -9.97
C ASP A 39 0.59 7.38 -11.28
N ILE A 40 0.86 6.09 -11.26
CA ILE A 40 0.74 5.23 -12.46
C ILE A 40 -0.68 4.79 -12.78
N GLN A 41 -1.65 4.99 -11.87
CA GLN A 41 -3.02 4.52 -12.06
C GLN A 41 -3.66 5.06 -13.36
N PRO A 42 -3.54 6.37 -13.71
CA PRO A 42 -4.08 6.87 -14.97
C PRO A 42 -3.44 6.21 -16.21
N LEU A 43 -2.13 5.93 -16.13
CA LEU A 43 -1.41 5.24 -17.20
C LEU A 43 -1.91 3.80 -17.37
N LEU A 44 -2.07 3.08 -16.27
CA LEU A 44 -2.61 1.71 -16.27
C LEU A 44 -4.06 1.66 -16.77
N HIS A 45 -4.86 2.66 -16.40
CA HIS A 45 -6.23 2.80 -16.92
C HIS A 45 -6.22 3.00 -18.44
N ARG A 46 -5.41 3.93 -18.94
CA ARG A 46 -5.30 4.25 -20.37
C ARG A 46 -4.86 3.04 -21.21
N ASP A 47 -3.82 2.32 -20.76
CA ASP A 47 -3.14 1.35 -21.59
C ASP A 47 -3.63 -0.08 -21.37
N PHE A 48 -4.11 -0.39 -20.19
CA PHE A 48 -4.50 -1.76 -19.81
C PHE A 48 -5.92 -1.88 -19.27
N GLY A 49 -6.67 -0.78 -19.27
CA GLY A 49 -8.07 -0.77 -18.88
C GLY A 49 -8.29 -1.04 -17.40
N LEU A 50 -7.37 -0.60 -16.52
CA LEU A 50 -7.59 -0.67 -15.07
C LEU A 50 -8.90 0.03 -14.71
N PRO A 51 -9.93 -0.70 -14.22
CA PRO A 51 -11.25 -0.12 -14.04
C PRO A 51 -11.38 0.72 -12.78
N THR A 52 -10.67 0.34 -11.72
CA THR A 52 -10.72 0.99 -10.42
C THR A 52 -9.51 1.88 -10.22
N LEU A 53 -9.78 3.17 -9.96
CA LEU A 53 -8.76 4.14 -9.55
C LEU A 53 -9.01 4.52 -8.09
N TRP A 54 -7.92 4.65 -7.34
CA TRP A 54 -7.98 5.05 -5.93
C TRP A 54 -7.60 6.53 -5.79
N PRO A 55 -8.58 7.45 -5.66
CA PRO A 55 -8.31 8.88 -5.69
C PRO A 55 -7.49 9.40 -4.51
N GLN A 56 -7.47 8.67 -3.38
CA GLN A 56 -6.72 9.04 -2.18
C GLN A 56 -5.42 8.24 -2.02
N LEU A 57 -4.93 7.65 -3.12
CA LEU A 57 -3.70 6.87 -3.15
C LEU A 57 -2.90 7.23 -4.39
N ASP A 58 -1.63 7.58 -4.22
CA ASP A 58 -0.68 7.65 -5.31
C ASP A 58 0.15 6.37 -5.36
N ILE A 59 0.29 5.79 -6.53
CA ILE A 59 1.14 4.62 -6.75
C ILE A 59 2.22 5.01 -7.75
N SER A 60 3.47 5.01 -7.33
CA SER A 60 4.60 5.42 -8.15
C SER A 60 5.67 4.34 -8.21
N LEU A 61 6.41 4.30 -9.33
CA LEU A 61 7.60 3.49 -9.46
C LEU A 61 8.84 4.37 -9.41
N HIS A 62 9.90 3.84 -8.82
CA HIS A 62 11.20 4.49 -8.80
C HIS A 62 12.31 3.46 -8.97
N VAL A 63 13.46 3.92 -9.40
CA VAL A 63 14.69 3.14 -9.46
C VAL A 63 15.55 3.58 -8.30
N ASP A 64 15.78 2.68 -7.36
CA ASP A 64 16.68 2.93 -6.23
C ASP A 64 18.15 2.90 -6.68
N THR A 65 19.05 3.42 -5.86
CA THR A 65 20.51 3.30 -6.03
C THR A 65 20.96 1.84 -6.02
N ASN A 66 20.23 0.98 -5.31
CA ASN A 66 20.35 -0.48 -5.34
C ASN A 66 19.06 -1.06 -5.93
N PRO A 67 18.92 -1.10 -7.27
CA PRO A 67 17.65 -1.43 -7.89
C PRO A 67 17.23 -2.89 -7.66
N ALA A 68 15.93 -3.15 -7.71
CA ALA A 68 15.41 -4.51 -7.72
C ALA A 68 15.89 -5.25 -8.98
N MET A 69 16.62 -6.33 -8.78
CA MET A 69 17.28 -7.09 -9.84
C MET A 69 16.94 -8.57 -9.75
N TRP A 70 16.85 -9.21 -10.90
CA TRP A 70 16.74 -10.65 -10.99
C TRP A 70 18.09 -11.32 -10.76
N ALA A 71 18.18 -12.14 -9.71
CA ALA A 71 19.32 -13.01 -9.48
C ALA A 71 19.06 -14.36 -10.14
N GLU A 72 19.87 -14.70 -11.14
CA GLU A 72 19.77 -15.98 -11.81
C GLU A 72 20.16 -17.13 -10.88
N TRP A 73 19.62 -18.31 -11.21
CA TRP A 73 19.95 -19.52 -10.46
C TRP A 73 21.46 -19.82 -10.56
N LYS A 74 22.10 -19.96 -9.40
CA LYS A 74 23.46 -20.46 -9.29
C LYS A 74 23.45 -21.68 -8.38
N PRO A 75 24.41 -22.62 -8.49
CA PRO A 75 24.52 -23.70 -7.54
C PRO A 75 24.50 -23.16 -6.11
N MET A 76 23.59 -23.66 -5.28
CA MET A 76 23.32 -23.25 -3.88
C MET A 76 22.61 -21.89 -3.69
N LEU A 77 22.20 -21.20 -4.75
CA LEU A 77 21.36 -19.99 -4.67
C LEU A 77 20.05 -20.22 -5.45
N THR A 78 18.94 -19.96 -4.83
CA THR A 78 17.65 -19.98 -5.52
C THR A 78 17.54 -18.73 -6.40
N ALA A 79 17.11 -18.89 -7.65
CA ALA A 79 16.78 -17.74 -8.49
C ALA A 79 15.64 -16.94 -7.85
N GLY A 80 15.74 -15.63 -7.86
CA GLY A 80 14.75 -14.76 -7.25
C GLY A 80 15.04 -13.28 -7.42
N TRP A 81 14.12 -12.46 -6.99
CA TRP A 81 14.30 -11.02 -6.95
C TRP A 81 15.04 -10.61 -5.69
N ILE A 82 15.98 -9.71 -5.85
CA ILE A 82 16.73 -9.06 -4.79
C ILE A 82 16.66 -7.55 -4.99
N GLY A 83 16.55 -6.81 -3.91
CA GLY A 83 16.47 -5.35 -3.96
C GLY A 83 15.89 -4.79 -2.67
N PRO A 84 15.70 -3.47 -2.62
CA PRO A 84 15.07 -2.81 -1.50
C PRO A 84 13.58 -3.14 -1.43
N ASP A 85 13.04 -3.05 -0.23
CA ASP A 85 11.61 -3.19 0.00
C ASP A 85 10.83 -2.02 -0.61
N ASP A 86 9.61 -2.29 -1.04
CA ASP A 86 8.64 -1.26 -1.39
C ASP A 86 8.24 -0.46 -0.14
N ALA A 87 7.63 0.70 -0.31
CA ALA A 87 7.20 1.50 0.82
C ALA A 87 5.73 1.89 0.71
N PHE A 88 5.03 1.72 1.82
CA PHE A 88 3.69 2.25 2.01
C PHE A 88 3.75 3.48 2.92
N VAL A 89 3.42 4.64 2.37
CA VAL A 89 3.44 5.92 3.09
C VAL A 89 2.03 6.29 3.50
N ILE A 90 1.80 6.33 4.81
CA ILE A 90 0.52 6.69 5.42
C ILE A 90 0.62 8.11 5.95
N VAL A 91 -0.32 8.96 5.55
CA VAL A 91 -0.44 10.32 6.09
C VAL A 91 -1.25 10.26 7.39
N LEU A 92 -0.58 10.55 8.49
CA LEU A 92 -1.19 10.61 9.80
C LEU A 92 -2.06 11.87 9.92
N PRO A 93 -3.37 11.72 10.22
CA PRO A 93 -4.25 12.87 10.37
C PRO A 93 -4.08 13.55 11.73
N GLU A 94 -4.33 14.85 11.78
CA GLU A 94 -4.34 15.62 13.02
C GLU A 94 -5.41 15.11 13.99
N ALA A 95 -5.10 15.18 15.28
CA ALA A 95 -6.04 14.79 16.33
C ALA A 95 -7.28 15.71 16.31
N PRO A 96 -8.50 15.17 16.16
CA PRO A 96 -9.70 15.99 16.16
C PRO A 96 -9.98 16.55 17.55
N THR A 97 -10.45 17.79 17.61
CA THR A 97 -10.85 18.44 18.88
C THR A 97 -12.19 17.92 19.39
N ALA A 98 -13.00 17.30 18.53
CA ALA A 98 -14.30 16.73 18.85
C ALA A 98 -14.61 15.56 17.90
N LEU A 99 -15.51 14.66 18.33
CA LEU A 99 -16.03 13.55 17.53
C LEU A 99 -14.93 12.59 17.00
N ALA A 100 -13.93 12.31 17.83
CA ALA A 100 -12.81 11.44 17.44
C ALA A 100 -13.22 10.05 16.91
N PRO A 101 -14.24 9.35 17.46
CA PRO A 101 -14.68 8.08 16.88
C PRO A 101 -15.24 8.20 15.47
N GLU A 102 -16.04 9.26 15.22
CA GLU A 102 -16.60 9.52 13.88
C GLU A 102 -15.51 9.92 12.89
N ALA A 103 -14.56 10.76 13.33
CA ALA A 103 -13.40 11.13 12.51
C ALA A 103 -12.59 9.90 12.11
N LEU A 104 -12.36 8.96 13.03
CA LEU A 104 -11.64 7.72 12.75
C LEU A 104 -12.40 6.82 11.76
N ALA A 105 -13.72 6.68 11.95
CA ALA A 105 -14.56 5.92 11.02
C ALA A 105 -14.57 6.55 9.61
N ALA A 106 -14.67 7.89 9.55
CA ALA A 106 -14.60 8.62 8.29
C ALA A 106 -13.23 8.53 7.62
N TYR A 107 -12.13 8.46 8.38
CA TYR A 107 -10.79 8.19 7.83
C TYR A 107 -10.76 6.86 7.08
N TYR A 108 -11.32 5.82 7.67
CA TYR A 108 -11.43 4.52 7.03
C TYR A 108 -12.20 4.57 5.70
N GLN A 109 -13.26 5.35 5.62
CA GLN A 109 -14.05 5.50 4.38
C GLN A 109 -13.28 6.27 3.30
N VAL A 110 -12.47 7.25 3.69
CA VAL A 110 -11.72 8.10 2.76
C VAL A 110 -10.47 7.41 2.24
N PHE A 111 -9.79 6.65 3.10
CA PHE A 111 -8.57 5.92 2.76
C PHE A 111 -8.76 4.39 2.82
N PRO A 112 -9.81 3.83 2.16
CA PRO A 112 -10.08 2.39 2.20
C PRO A 112 -9.08 1.57 1.40
N ASN A 113 -8.21 2.24 0.67
CA ASN A 113 -7.44 1.74 -0.47
C ASN A 113 -6.39 0.70 -0.09
N PHE A 114 -6.02 0.60 1.18
CA PHE A 114 -5.13 -0.44 1.67
C PHE A 114 -5.86 -1.64 2.27
N MET A 115 -7.19 -1.63 2.24
CA MET A 115 -8.01 -2.61 2.91
C MET A 115 -8.97 -3.33 1.96
N GLY A 116 -8.72 -3.23 0.67
CA GLY A 116 -9.65 -3.70 -0.36
C GLY A 116 -10.68 -2.62 -0.76
N SER A 117 -11.53 -2.89 -1.73
CA SER A 117 -12.55 -1.94 -2.14
C SER A 117 -13.66 -1.84 -1.08
N ALA A 118 -14.25 -0.65 -0.94
CA ALA A 118 -15.44 -0.48 -0.09
C ALA A 118 -16.57 -1.43 -0.47
N ALA A 119 -16.61 -1.90 -1.72
CA ALA A 119 -17.56 -2.90 -2.21
C ALA A 119 -17.33 -4.31 -1.63
N ALA A 120 -16.13 -4.60 -1.11
CA ALA A 120 -15.86 -5.86 -0.40
C ALA A 120 -16.49 -5.91 1.00
N PHE A 121 -17.02 -4.78 1.50
CA PHE A 121 -17.59 -4.64 2.83
C PHE A 121 -19.11 -4.44 2.84
N ASP A 122 -19.82 -4.90 1.83
CA ASP A 122 -21.28 -4.89 1.85
C ASP A 122 -21.82 -6.32 2.07
N PRO A 123 -22.38 -6.64 3.25
CA PRO A 123 -22.70 -5.77 4.37
C PRO A 123 -21.47 -5.39 5.20
N PRO A 124 -21.50 -4.24 5.92
CA PRO A 124 -20.37 -3.82 6.74
C PRO A 124 -20.00 -4.93 7.72
N PRO A 125 -18.70 -5.21 7.92
CA PRO A 125 -18.28 -6.25 8.84
C PRO A 125 -18.88 -5.95 10.22
N THR A 126 -19.43 -6.98 10.84
CA THR A 126 -19.83 -6.89 12.26
C THR A 126 -18.62 -6.37 13.03
N PRO A 127 -18.76 -5.28 13.82
CA PRO A 127 -17.64 -4.76 14.56
C PRO A 127 -16.96 -5.92 15.31
N PRO A 128 -15.64 -6.08 15.22
CA PRO A 128 -14.98 -7.09 16.02
C PRO A 128 -15.35 -6.84 17.47
N GLY A 129 -15.78 -7.87 18.16
CA GLY A 129 -16.02 -7.82 19.60
C GLY A 129 -14.79 -7.26 20.30
N PRO A 130 -14.89 -6.78 21.55
CA PRO A 130 -13.80 -6.14 22.25
C PRO A 130 -12.54 -7.02 22.15
N VAL A 131 -11.53 -6.50 21.45
CA VAL A 131 -10.25 -7.18 21.28
C VAL A 131 -9.57 -7.16 22.63
N GLN A 132 -9.79 -8.18 23.43
CA GLN A 132 -8.99 -8.45 24.62
C GLN A 132 -7.71 -9.16 24.15
N GLY A 133 -6.60 -8.51 24.35
CA GLY A 133 -5.30 -9.11 24.16
C GLY A 133 -4.67 -8.90 22.76
N ALA A 134 -3.43 -9.30 22.65
CA ALA A 134 -2.67 -9.29 21.42
C ALA A 134 -3.48 -9.88 20.26
N LEU A 135 -3.36 -9.29 19.08
CA LEU A 135 -3.86 -9.90 17.84
C LEU A 135 -3.47 -11.37 17.85
N PRO A 136 -4.40 -12.28 17.51
CA PRO A 136 -4.07 -13.69 17.45
C PRO A 136 -2.82 -13.86 16.59
N THR A 137 -1.75 -14.36 17.19
CA THR A 137 -0.50 -14.68 16.51
C THR A 137 -0.66 -15.78 15.43
N GLY A 138 -1.90 -16.10 15.08
CA GLY A 138 -2.29 -17.12 14.12
C GLY A 138 -2.87 -16.62 12.81
N LEU A 139 -2.98 -15.31 12.57
CA LEU A 139 -3.36 -14.78 11.26
C LEU A 139 -2.17 -14.68 10.28
N GLY A 140 -1.05 -15.25 10.64
CA GLY A 140 0.07 -15.46 9.74
C GLY A 140 -0.21 -16.62 8.79
N ILE A 141 -1.12 -16.46 7.84
CA ILE A 141 -1.09 -17.27 6.65
C ILE A 141 0.08 -16.71 5.83
N PRO A 142 1.17 -17.47 5.67
CA PRO A 142 2.21 -17.07 4.72
C PRO A 142 1.55 -16.98 3.35
N GLY A 143 1.46 -15.77 2.79
CA GLY A 143 0.82 -15.55 1.50
C GLY A 143 -0.39 -14.63 1.53
N GLY A 144 -0.44 -13.70 2.50
CA GLY A 144 -1.25 -12.48 2.47
C GLY A 144 -2.58 -12.55 1.72
N GLY A 145 -3.61 -13.14 2.30
CA GLY A 145 -4.96 -13.02 1.77
C GLY A 145 -5.62 -11.69 2.16
N ALA A 146 -6.85 -11.46 1.70
CA ALA A 146 -7.68 -10.31 2.05
C ALA A 146 -7.74 -10.06 3.58
N ASP A 147 -7.71 -11.11 4.37
CA ASP A 147 -7.69 -11.05 5.84
C ASP A 147 -6.45 -10.33 6.40
N SER A 148 -5.29 -10.46 5.74
CA SER A 148 -4.05 -9.80 6.16
C SER A 148 -4.09 -8.31 5.89
N LEU A 149 -4.72 -7.88 4.79
CA LEU A 149 -4.94 -6.46 4.47
C LEU A 149 -5.96 -5.84 5.42
N LEU A 150 -7.01 -6.59 5.78
CA LEU A 150 -7.97 -6.17 6.81
C LEU A 150 -7.28 -5.98 8.17
N ALA A 151 -6.42 -6.92 8.55
CA ALA A 151 -5.63 -6.81 9.78
C ALA A 151 -4.71 -5.59 9.76
N PHE A 152 -4.04 -5.34 8.63
CA PHE A 152 -3.20 -4.15 8.43
C PHE A 152 -4.01 -2.86 8.59
N GLY A 153 -5.17 -2.78 7.95
CA GLY A 153 -6.06 -1.63 8.08
C GLY A 153 -6.52 -1.39 9.52
N GLY A 154 -6.85 -2.44 10.24
CA GLY A 154 -7.16 -2.35 11.67
C GLY A 154 -5.98 -1.81 12.49
N VAL A 155 -4.76 -2.19 12.14
CA VAL A 155 -3.54 -1.67 12.79
C VAL A 155 -3.34 -0.18 12.49
N VAL A 156 -3.54 0.24 11.25
CA VAL A 156 -3.46 1.67 10.86
C VAL A 156 -4.42 2.52 11.70
N LEU A 157 -5.69 2.10 11.82
CA LEU A 157 -6.68 2.81 12.63
C LEU A 157 -6.30 2.85 14.11
N ARG A 158 -5.78 1.75 14.66
CA ARG A 158 -5.30 1.69 16.04
C ARG A 158 -4.09 2.61 16.25
N ALA A 159 -3.18 2.66 15.29
CA ALA A 159 -2.02 3.56 15.32
C ALA A 159 -2.46 5.02 15.30
N ILE A 160 -3.42 5.41 14.45
CA ILE A 160 -3.98 6.76 14.41
C ILE A 160 -4.62 7.10 15.77
N ALA A 161 -5.50 6.24 16.29
CA ALA A 161 -6.17 6.47 17.57
C ALA A 161 -5.18 6.58 18.74
N LEU A 162 -4.14 5.75 18.75
CA LEU A 162 -3.11 5.79 19.77
C LEU A 162 -2.23 7.04 19.65
N ALA A 163 -1.88 7.45 18.43
CA ALA A 163 -1.12 8.68 18.20
C ALA A 163 -1.87 9.93 18.67
N TRP A 164 -3.19 9.96 18.54
CA TRP A 164 -4.02 11.05 19.08
C TRP A 164 -4.05 11.09 20.61
N LYS A 165 -3.82 9.95 21.27
CA LYS A 165 -3.94 9.82 22.73
C LYS A 165 -2.59 9.89 23.46
N SER A 166 -1.53 9.33 22.85
CA SER A 166 -0.21 9.20 23.47
C SER A 166 0.83 10.05 22.73
N PRO A 167 1.29 11.15 23.33
CA PRO A 167 2.38 11.96 22.78
C PRO A 167 3.69 11.16 22.58
N GLU A 168 3.95 10.17 23.45
CA GLU A 168 5.14 9.32 23.36
C GLU A 168 5.07 8.42 22.12
N PHE A 169 3.93 7.75 21.90
CA PHE A 169 3.73 6.96 20.70
C PHE A 169 3.80 7.82 19.43
N PHE A 170 3.16 9.01 19.45
CA PHE A 170 3.23 9.94 18.33
C PHE A 170 4.69 10.33 18.03
N ALA A 171 5.49 10.63 19.05
CA ALA A 171 6.89 10.97 18.89
C ALA A 171 7.71 9.79 18.31
N ASP A 172 7.49 8.55 18.79
CA ASP A 172 8.15 7.37 18.25
C ASP A 172 7.73 7.10 16.80
N LEU A 173 6.44 7.23 16.50
CA LEU A 173 5.89 6.98 15.17
C LEU A 173 6.40 7.98 14.12
N THR A 174 6.59 9.25 14.52
CA THR A 174 7.02 10.34 13.63
C THR A 174 8.53 10.62 13.66
N ARG A 175 9.26 10.00 14.60
CA ARG A 175 10.74 10.10 14.67
C ARG A 175 11.35 9.58 13.37
N ALA A 176 12.37 10.25 12.85
CA ALA A 176 13.05 9.90 11.61
C ALA A 176 12.06 9.67 10.43
N PRO A 177 11.51 10.75 9.87
CA PRO A 177 10.62 10.65 8.72
C PRO A 177 11.24 9.85 7.57
N GLY A 178 10.43 9.06 6.88
CA GLY A 178 10.88 8.27 5.73
C GLY A 178 11.52 6.92 6.07
N THR A 179 11.66 6.58 7.35
CA THR A 179 12.13 5.24 7.78
C THR A 179 10.96 4.30 8.05
N ASP A 180 11.24 3.00 8.01
CA ASP A 180 10.26 1.96 8.36
C ASP A 180 9.78 2.09 9.80
N LYS A 181 8.46 1.99 10.00
CA LYS A 181 7.77 2.04 11.28
C LYS A 181 7.23 0.69 11.76
N ALA A 182 7.44 -0.38 11.01
CA ALA A 182 7.05 -1.72 11.46
C ALA A 182 7.61 -2.07 12.85
N PRO A 183 8.86 -1.72 13.22
CA PRO A 183 9.37 -1.95 14.58
C PRO A 183 8.59 -1.19 15.67
N VAL A 184 8.18 0.05 15.38
CA VAL A 184 7.37 0.86 16.32
C VAL A 184 5.98 0.25 16.49
N LEU A 185 5.35 -0.16 15.38
CA LEU A 185 4.04 -0.81 15.42
C LEU A 185 4.11 -2.17 16.13
N SER A 186 5.20 -2.90 15.97
CA SER A 186 5.44 -4.15 16.71
C SER A 186 5.54 -3.90 18.20
N GLN A 187 6.36 -2.93 18.62
CA GLN A 187 6.59 -2.61 20.01
C GLN A 187 5.31 -2.15 20.72
N TRP A 188 4.54 -1.25 20.11
CA TRP A 188 3.39 -0.60 20.77
C TRP A 188 2.06 -1.32 20.55
N LEU A 189 1.88 -1.97 19.41
CA LEU A 189 0.63 -2.59 19.00
C LEU A 189 0.70 -4.10 18.85
N GLY A 190 1.90 -4.70 18.99
CA GLY A 190 2.12 -6.13 18.80
C GLY A 190 1.95 -6.57 17.34
N TYR A 191 2.04 -5.64 16.39
CA TYR A 191 1.89 -5.95 14.97
C TYR A 191 3.23 -6.28 14.33
N ASN A 192 3.35 -7.50 13.83
CA ASN A 192 4.47 -7.91 13.00
C ASN A 192 4.05 -7.80 11.54
N ASN A 193 4.71 -6.92 10.79
CA ASN A 193 4.43 -6.75 9.37
C ASN A 193 4.74 -8.05 8.62
N PRO A 194 3.75 -8.72 8.01
CA PRO A 194 3.98 -9.94 7.26
C PRO A 194 4.40 -9.68 5.81
N PHE A 195 4.49 -8.43 5.41
CA PHE A 195 4.66 -8.02 4.02
C PHE A 195 6.08 -7.54 3.76
N ASN A 196 6.52 -7.65 2.52
CA ASN A 196 7.81 -7.14 2.03
C ASN A 196 7.71 -5.67 1.63
N PHE A 197 7.18 -4.82 2.52
CA PHE A 197 7.23 -3.38 2.34
C PHE A 197 7.46 -2.67 3.66
N GLU A 198 8.10 -1.53 3.57
CA GLU A 198 8.28 -0.63 4.70
C GLU A 198 7.00 0.17 4.95
N ILE A 199 6.62 0.29 6.21
CA ILE A 199 5.53 1.18 6.62
C ILE A 199 6.15 2.51 7.00
N ARG A 200 5.91 3.54 6.20
CA ARG A 200 6.39 4.90 6.47
C ARG A 200 5.26 5.81 6.86
N ILE A 201 5.52 6.69 7.83
CA ILE A 201 4.53 7.67 8.29
C ILE A 201 4.98 9.06 7.86
N ALA A 202 4.05 9.78 7.24
CA ALA A 202 4.13 11.20 6.98
C ALA A 202 3.11 11.95 7.85
N THR A 203 3.41 13.16 8.21
CA THR A 203 2.46 14.07 8.88
C THR A 203 2.04 15.17 7.94
N ASN A 204 0.77 15.54 7.96
CA ASN A 204 0.27 16.69 7.24
C ASN A 204 -0.70 17.48 8.13
N PRO A 205 -0.30 18.68 8.63
CA PRO A 205 -1.11 19.47 9.54
C PRO A 205 -2.40 20.01 8.90
N GLN A 206 -2.59 19.82 7.60
CA GLN A 206 -3.79 20.23 6.86
C GLN A 206 -4.83 19.12 6.77
N LEU A 207 -4.46 17.87 7.09
CA LEU A 207 -5.39 16.74 7.20
C LEU A 207 -6.13 16.83 8.53
N THR A 208 -7.14 17.70 8.56
CA THR A 208 -7.90 18.04 9.77
C THR A 208 -9.36 17.59 9.67
N TRP A 209 -9.96 17.30 10.80
CA TRP A 209 -11.38 16.94 10.89
C TRP A 209 -12.27 18.18 11.03
N ASP A 210 -13.22 18.33 10.14
CA ASP A 210 -14.29 19.34 10.24
C ASP A 210 -15.52 18.70 10.89
N ALA A 211 -15.69 18.92 12.19
CA ALA A 211 -16.81 18.36 12.97
C ALA A 211 -18.18 18.88 12.51
N LYS A 212 -18.25 20.07 11.90
CA LYS A 212 -19.53 20.64 11.39
C LYS A 212 -19.98 19.96 10.11
N ARG A 213 -19.01 19.58 9.27
CA ARG A 213 -19.26 18.89 8.00
C ARG A 213 -19.29 17.37 8.17
N GLY A 214 -18.78 16.84 9.27
CA GLY A 214 -18.59 15.40 9.46
C GLY A 214 -17.62 14.80 8.41
N ALA A 215 -16.56 15.53 8.06
CA ALA A 215 -15.66 15.13 7.00
C ALA A 215 -14.22 15.60 7.22
N TRP A 216 -13.27 14.85 6.67
CA TRP A 216 -11.86 15.26 6.61
C TRP A 216 -11.63 16.34 5.57
N ASN A 217 -10.77 17.29 5.90
CA ASN A 217 -10.24 18.25 4.94
C ASN A 217 -9.09 17.57 4.18
N LEU A 218 -9.35 17.22 2.92
CA LEU A 218 -8.44 16.44 2.08
C LEU A 218 -7.59 17.29 1.14
N LYS A 219 -7.60 18.61 1.30
CA LYS A 219 -6.85 19.51 0.42
C LYS A 219 -5.73 20.22 1.19
N GLY A 220 -4.56 20.17 0.58
CA GLY A 220 -3.43 20.99 0.98
C GLY A 220 -3.67 22.49 0.72
N SER A 221 -2.79 23.33 1.22
CA SER A 221 -2.85 24.80 1.00
C SER A 221 -2.68 25.21 -0.47
N ASP A 222 -2.05 24.35 -1.25
CA ASP A 222 -1.87 24.50 -2.70
C ASP A 222 -3.06 23.95 -3.51
N GLY A 223 -4.09 23.43 -2.83
CA GLY A 223 -5.27 22.82 -3.44
C GLY A 223 -5.08 21.37 -3.89
N SER A 224 -3.89 20.80 -3.77
CA SER A 224 -3.63 19.39 -4.07
C SER A 224 -4.36 18.48 -3.07
N LEU A 225 -4.69 17.26 -3.51
CA LEU A 225 -5.26 16.27 -2.61
C LEU A 225 -4.17 15.70 -1.70
N ILE A 226 -4.49 15.57 -0.41
CA ILE A 226 -3.67 14.84 0.56
C ILE A 226 -3.96 13.36 0.36
N LYS A 227 -2.93 12.59 0.04
CA LYS A 227 -3.05 11.18 -0.32
C LYS A 227 -2.04 10.33 0.44
N ASN A 228 -2.38 9.09 0.65
CA ASN A 228 -1.37 8.08 0.96
C ASN A 228 -0.59 7.71 -0.31
N ALA A 229 0.55 7.06 -0.16
CA ALA A 229 1.34 6.68 -1.32
C ALA A 229 1.92 5.27 -1.20
N ILE A 230 1.97 4.55 -2.31
CA ILE A 230 2.76 3.34 -2.47
C ILE A 230 3.91 3.65 -3.40
N LYS A 231 5.12 3.37 -2.94
CA LYS A 231 6.35 3.53 -3.70
C LYS A 231 6.89 2.16 -4.02
N LEU A 232 6.77 1.77 -5.27
CA LEU A 232 7.22 0.49 -5.78
C LEU A 232 8.63 0.63 -6.37
N ASN A 233 9.50 -0.32 -6.06
CA ASN A 233 10.79 -0.40 -6.71
C ASN A 233 10.65 -1.03 -8.09
N TYR A 234 11.12 -0.33 -9.10
CA TYR A 234 11.03 -0.81 -10.48
C TYR A 234 11.91 -2.06 -10.67
N PRO A 235 11.34 -3.20 -11.05
CA PRO A 235 12.10 -4.41 -11.32
C PRO A 235 12.85 -4.26 -12.64
N GLN A 236 14.19 -4.27 -12.58
CA GLN A 236 15.03 -4.18 -13.77
C GLN A 236 14.87 -5.44 -14.65
N PRO A 237 14.81 -5.29 -15.98
CA PRO A 237 14.72 -6.45 -16.86
C PRO A 237 15.95 -7.35 -16.72
N PRO A 238 15.78 -8.68 -16.69
CA PRO A 238 16.92 -9.59 -16.80
C PRO A 238 17.73 -9.30 -18.05
N VAL A 239 19.05 -9.46 -17.94
CA VAL A 239 19.98 -9.27 -19.07
C VAL A 239 19.67 -10.27 -20.19
N GLU A 240 19.41 -11.51 -19.82
CA GLU A 240 19.02 -12.54 -20.78
C GLU A 240 17.52 -12.43 -21.10
N GLU A 241 17.21 -12.18 -22.36
CA GLU A 241 15.83 -12.02 -22.83
C GLU A 241 14.96 -13.26 -22.52
N GLY A 242 15.55 -14.46 -22.67
CA GLY A 242 14.87 -15.72 -22.36
C GLY A 242 14.45 -15.88 -20.89
N MET A 243 15.07 -15.15 -19.97
CA MET A 243 14.74 -15.17 -18.55
C MET A 243 13.60 -14.22 -18.17
N ARG A 244 13.22 -13.28 -19.05
CA ARG A 244 12.23 -12.23 -18.72
C ARG A 244 10.87 -12.81 -18.30
N ALA A 245 10.39 -13.83 -19.00
CA ALA A 245 9.11 -14.46 -18.67
C ALA A 245 9.15 -15.16 -17.29
N ILE A 246 10.26 -15.84 -16.97
CA ILE A 246 10.45 -16.51 -15.68
C ILE A 246 10.55 -15.48 -14.57
N ALA A 247 11.36 -14.45 -14.77
CA ALA A 247 11.56 -13.37 -13.81
C ALA A 247 10.25 -12.61 -13.53
N LEU A 248 9.45 -12.33 -14.57
CA LEU A 248 8.16 -11.68 -14.41
C LEU A 248 7.18 -12.54 -13.61
N THR A 249 7.15 -13.85 -13.85
CA THR A 249 6.32 -14.78 -13.09
C THR A 249 6.76 -14.84 -11.62
N ALA A 250 8.07 -14.90 -11.38
CA ALA A 250 8.60 -14.86 -10.02
C ALA A 250 8.32 -13.53 -9.33
N TYR A 251 8.43 -12.40 -10.03
CA TYR A 251 8.07 -11.09 -9.51
C TYR A 251 6.62 -11.02 -9.06
N ASN A 252 5.72 -11.62 -9.85
CA ASN A 252 4.31 -11.73 -9.49
C ASN A 252 4.07 -12.53 -8.20
N ASN A 253 4.91 -13.52 -7.89
CA ASN A 253 4.71 -14.40 -6.74
C ASN A 253 5.51 -13.99 -5.49
N THR A 254 6.68 -13.39 -5.68
CA THR A 254 7.63 -13.09 -4.61
C THR A 254 8.19 -11.69 -4.67
N GLY A 255 7.81 -10.92 -5.68
CA GLY A 255 8.25 -9.55 -5.85
C GLY A 255 7.70 -8.63 -4.78
N SER A 256 8.33 -7.48 -4.67
CA SER A 256 7.99 -6.47 -3.70
C SER A 256 6.68 -5.72 -3.98
N ALA A 257 6.02 -5.97 -5.11
CA ALA A 257 4.74 -5.33 -5.46
C ALA A 257 3.56 -5.74 -4.56
N TYR A 258 3.83 -6.28 -3.38
CA TYR A 258 2.85 -6.50 -2.33
C TYR A 258 2.40 -5.14 -1.76
N PRO A 259 1.13 -4.93 -1.41
CA PRO A 259 0.05 -5.88 -1.17
C PRO A 259 -0.69 -6.36 -2.42
N PHE A 260 -0.23 -6.05 -3.59
CA PHE A 260 -0.92 -6.29 -4.86
C PHE A 260 -0.61 -7.66 -5.50
N THR A 261 0.26 -8.45 -4.88
CA THR A 261 0.75 -9.74 -5.42
C THR A 261 0.37 -10.94 -4.54
N CYS A 262 -0.75 -10.91 -3.88
CA CYS A 262 -1.21 -12.08 -3.12
C CYS A 262 -1.67 -13.19 -4.02
#